data_ccdf9f7b277ba7730e969d8424bf3993
#
_entry.id   ccdf9f7b277ba7730e969d8424bf3993
#
_cell.length_a   1.000
_cell.length_b   1.000
_cell.length_c   1.000
_cell.angle_alpha   90.00
_cell.angle_beta   90.00
_cell.angle_gamma   90.00
#
_symmetry.space_group_name_H-M   'P 1'
#
loop_
_entity.id
_entity.type
_entity.pdbx_description
1 polymer ?
#
loop_
_entity_poly.entity_id
_entity_poly.type
_entity_poly.pdbx_seq_one_letter_code
_entity_poly.pdbx_strand_id
1 'polypeptide(L)'
;MQLVLAPSNLGLTPLHGGHVPGTWRAPEALMEAGLGRCVKYSHLHNLPRPDYRSEAQEGTRIRNGHAIRAYDLVLGETVGSICKSGELALVIGGDCSLLLGALVGARQGGLVSLVHIDGHSDFRHPGNYDPAAVLSGAAGMDLALATGRGEPLLTVWPGVSGPLVSDENVIQIGERESHDPDFAWPDIADTAIEQVDIFEAQKIDPSGLSQRIHDVLLRAPEQSFWIHFDVDVMDQVIMPAVDCPGSPGLSPRYLIQILSPLVSSTRCLGITLTIYDPDRDPTGRCAATIIDILRVLPFR
;
A
#
# COMPACT_ATOMS: atom_id res chain seq x y z
N MET A 1 -5.38 -18.52 -4.01
CA MET A 1 -5.39 -17.04 -3.94
C MET A 1 -6.56 -16.49 -4.72
N GLN A 2 -7.18 -15.38 -4.29
CA GLN A 2 -8.20 -14.65 -5.04
C GLN A 2 -7.66 -13.29 -5.48
N LEU A 3 -8.06 -12.84 -6.68
CA LEU A 3 -7.64 -11.57 -7.26
C LEU A 3 -8.74 -10.52 -7.07
N VAL A 4 -8.36 -9.35 -6.55
CA VAL A 4 -9.27 -8.20 -6.35
C VAL A 4 -8.77 -7.02 -7.19
N LEU A 5 -9.58 -6.55 -8.11
CA LEU A 5 -9.33 -5.32 -8.87
C LEU A 5 -10.03 -4.16 -8.16
N ALA A 6 -9.24 -3.21 -7.66
CA ALA A 6 -9.69 -2.10 -6.83
C ALA A 6 -9.33 -0.74 -7.48
N PRO A 7 -10.06 -0.31 -8.53
CA PRO A 7 -9.75 0.92 -9.28
C PRO A 7 -10.05 2.16 -8.44
N SER A 8 -9.05 2.70 -7.73
CA SER A 8 -9.13 3.91 -6.92
C SER A 8 -8.06 4.95 -7.33
N ASN A 9 -8.38 6.20 -7.10
CA ASN A 9 -7.46 7.33 -7.13
C ASN A 9 -7.83 8.34 -6.03
N LEU A 10 -8.66 7.90 -5.08
CA LEU A 10 -9.28 8.78 -4.09
C LEU A 10 -8.24 9.41 -3.15
N GLY A 11 -7.18 8.67 -2.82
CA GLY A 11 -6.13 9.11 -1.90
C GLY A 11 -5.14 10.11 -2.50
N LEU A 12 -5.18 10.35 -3.81
CA LEU A 12 -4.20 11.18 -4.49
C LEU A 12 -4.61 12.65 -4.59
N THR A 13 -3.60 13.50 -4.61
CA THR A 13 -3.75 14.94 -4.88
C THR A 13 -3.55 15.21 -6.37
N PRO A 14 -4.38 16.07 -7.02
CA PRO A 14 -4.16 16.46 -8.39
C PRO A 14 -2.81 17.17 -8.56
N LEU A 15 -2.05 16.85 -9.58
CA LEU A 15 -0.77 17.53 -9.90
C LEU A 15 -0.97 18.99 -10.33
N HIS A 16 -2.13 19.29 -10.91
CA HIS A 16 -2.53 20.64 -11.35
C HIS A 16 -4.06 20.73 -11.46
N GLY A 17 -4.58 21.92 -11.62
CA GLY A 17 -6.02 22.13 -11.77
C GLY A 17 -6.61 21.35 -12.95
N GLY A 18 -7.70 20.62 -12.69
CA GLY A 18 -8.36 19.75 -13.67
C GLY A 18 -7.71 18.39 -13.91
N HIS A 19 -6.56 18.11 -13.29
CA HIS A 19 -5.95 16.78 -13.34
C HIS A 19 -6.73 15.79 -12.48
N VAL A 20 -6.96 14.59 -13.02
CA VAL A 20 -7.50 13.44 -12.28
C VAL A 20 -6.45 12.35 -12.32
N PRO A 21 -5.87 11.95 -11.17
CA PRO A 21 -4.82 10.92 -11.13
C PRO A 21 -5.26 9.63 -11.81
N GLY A 22 -4.38 9.01 -12.60
CA GLY A 22 -4.70 7.90 -13.49
C GLY A 22 -4.64 6.52 -12.86
N THR A 23 -4.21 6.39 -11.60
CA THR A 23 -3.99 5.10 -10.92
C THR A 23 -5.20 4.17 -10.90
N TRP A 24 -6.42 4.72 -10.97
CA TRP A 24 -7.63 3.90 -11.06
C TRP A 24 -7.69 3.00 -12.32
N ARG A 25 -6.90 3.30 -13.35
CA ARG A 25 -6.79 2.47 -14.57
C ARG A 25 -5.79 1.31 -14.39
N ALA A 26 -4.98 1.30 -13.33
CA ALA A 26 -3.96 0.29 -13.12
C ALA A 26 -4.50 -1.15 -13.17
N PRO A 27 -5.63 -1.49 -12.52
CA PRO A 27 -6.14 -2.84 -12.59
C PRO A 27 -6.45 -3.30 -14.04
N GLU A 28 -7.12 -2.47 -14.83
CA GLU A 28 -7.45 -2.77 -16.22
C GLU A 28 -6.19 -2.90 -17.08
N ALA A 29 -5.27 -1.93 -16.98
CA ALA A 29 -4.02 -1.92 -17.73
C ALA A 29 -3.15 -3.14 -17.42
N LEU A 30 -3.07 -3.57 -16.16
CA LEU A 30 -2.33 -4.77 -15.79
C LEU A 30 -3.03 -6.05 -16.26
N MET A 31 -4.36 -6.11 -16.28
CA MET A 31 -5.10 -7.23 -16.88
C MET A 31 -4.82 -7.32 -18.39
N GLU A 32 -4.82 -6.20 -19.11
CA GLU A 32 -4.45 -6.12 -20.53
C GLU A 32 -2.99 -6.55 -20.77
N ALA A 33 -2.07 -6.12 -19.91
CA ALA A 33 -0.65 -6.52 -19.93
C ALA A 33 -0.44 -8.01 -19.63
N GLY A 34 -1.47 -8.73 -19.16
CA GLY A 34 -1.45 -10.17 -19.00
C GLY A 34 -1.46 -10.69 -17.57
N LEU A 35 -1.83 -9.87 -16.60
CA LEU A 35 -1.95 -10.28 -15.19
C LEU A 35 -2.75 -11.58 -15.05
N GLY A 36 -3.95 -11.64 -15.64
CA GLY A 36 -4.83 -12.81 -15.55
C GLY A 36 -4.27 -14.10 -16.20
N ARG A 37 -3.16 -13.99 -16.96
CA ARG A 37 -2.46 -15.14 -17.53
C ARG A 37 -1.20 -15.53 -16.75
N CYS A 38 -0.63 -14.60 -15.99
CA CYS A 38 0.62 -14.83 -15.27
C CYS A 38 0.42 -15.29 -13.83
N VAL A 39 -0.71 -14.95 -13.20
CA VAL A 39 -1.04 -15.40 -11.84
C VAL A 39 -2.23 -16.38 -11.87
N LYS A 40 -2.18 -17.40 -11.01
CA LYS A 40 -3.29 -18.36 -10.85
C LYS A 40 -4.19 -17.90 -9.72
N TYR A 41 -5.44 -17.62 -10.01
CA TYR A 41 -6.44 -17.24 -9.02
C TYR A 41 -7.70 -18.11 -9.11
N SER A 42 -8.33 -18.39 -7.96
CA SER A 42 -9.57 -19.16 -7.86
C SER A 42 -10.80 -18.31 -8.16
N HIS A 43 -10.75 -17.02 -7.86
CA HIS A 43 -11.83 -16.08 -8.07
C HIS A 43 -11.32 -14.67 -8.41
N LEU A 44 -12.09 -13.91 -9.20
CA LEU A 44 -11.84 -12.52 -9.57
C LEU A 44 -12.96 -11.63 -9.02
N HIS A 45 -12.58 -10.66 -8.20
CA HIS A 45 -13.46 -9.63 -7.69
C HIS A 45 -13.17 -8.31 -8.43
N ASN A 46 -14.20 -7.69 -8.99
CA ASN A 46 -14.10 -6.39 -9.63
C ASN A 46 -14.86 -5.36 -8.78
N LEU A 47 -14.16 -4.50 -8.10
CA LEU A 47 -14.80 -3.39 -7.38
C LEU A 47 -15.14 -2.26 -8.35
N PRO A 48 -16.24 -1.55 -8.12
CA PRO A 48 -16.60 -0.41 -8.97
C PRO A 48 -15.63 0.74 -8.75
N ARG A 49 -15.34 1.50 -9.82
CA ARG A 49 -14.57 2.74 -9.69
C ARG A 49 -15.36 3.77 -8.88
N PRO A 50 -14.76 4.39 -7.84
CA PRO A 50 -15.39 5.48 -7.11
C PRO A 50 -15.28 6.82 -7.86
N ASP A 51 -16.16 7.76 -7.51
CA ASP A 51 -16.11 9.13 -8.05
C ASP A 51 -15.04 9.95 -7.33
N TYR A 52 -14.05 10.43 -8.08
CA TYR A 52 -13.01 11.33 -7.57
C TYR A 52 -13.49 12.79 -7.56
N ARG A 53 -13.22 13.50 -6.46
CA ARG A 53 -13.48 14.94 -6.32
C ARG A 53 -12.22 15.64 -5.86
N SER A 54 -11.92 16.79 -6.48
CA SER A 54 -10.73 17.58 -6.13
C SER A 54 -10.97 18.53 -4.96
N GLU A 55 -12.24 18.86 -4.68
CA GLU A 55 -12.65 19.88 -3.72
C GLU A 55 -12.70 19.33 -2.27
N ALA A 56 -12.55 20.25 -1.32
CA ALA A 56 -12.77 19.94 0.09
C ALA A 56 -14.22 19.52 0.36
N GLN A 57 -14.38 18.57 1.25
CA GLN A 57 -15.69 18.08 1.70
C GLN A 57 -15.96 18.56 3.13
N GLU A 58 -17.24 18.75 3.45
CA GLU A 58 -17.65 19.08 4.82
C GLU A 58 -17.32 17.92 5.78
N GLY A 59 -16.81 18.25 6.96
CA GLY A 59 -16.53 17.27 8.03
C GLY A 59 -15.21 16.53 7.89
N THR A 60 -14.39 16.81 6.88
CA THR A 60 -13.05 16.23 6.75
C THR A 60 -12.06 17.19 6.08
N ARG A 61 -10.79 17.08 6.46
CA ARG A 61 -9.65 17.77 5.85
C ARG A 61 -8.84 16.84 4.93
N ILE A 62 -9.32 15.63 4.75
CA ILE A 62 -8.76 14.65 3.80
C ILE A 62 -9.57 14.70 2.51
N ARG A 63 -8.89 14.84 1.38
CA ARG A 63 -9.49 14.79 0.05
C ARG A 63 -10.21 13.45 -0.13
N ASN A 64 -11.45 13.49 -0.61
CA ASN A 64 -12.30 12.30 -0.79
C ASN A 64 -12.51 11.46 0.48
N GLY A 65 -12.25 11.97 1.69
CA GLY A 65 -12.25 11.19 2.93
C GLY A 65 -13.50 10.31 3.13
N HIS A 66 -14.70 10.85 2.85
CA HIS A 66 -15.94 10.07 2.92
C HIS A 66 -16.03 8.97 1.86
N ALA A 67 -15.55 9.25 0.65
CA ALA A 67 -15.54 8.27 -0.45
C ALA A 67 -14.51 7.16 -0.18
N ILE A 68 -13.31 7.51 0.34
CA ILE A 68 -12.29 6.56 0.80
C ILE A 68 -12.91 5.62 1.83
N ARG A 69 -13.50 6.17 2.90
CA ARG A 69 -14.14 5.33 3.93
C ARG A 69 -15.17 4.37 3.36
N ALA A 70 -16.05 4.87 2.48
CA ALA A 70 -17.10 4.03 1.88
C ALA A 70 -16.50 2.93 1.00
N TYR A 71 -15.49 3.27 0.21
CA TYR A 71 -14.81 2.31 -0.66
C TYR A 71 -14.04 1.25 0.12
N ASP A 72 -13.32 1.67 1.15
CA ASP A 72 -12.52 0.78 2.00
C ASP A 72 -13.39 -0.18 2.83
N LEU A 73 -14.60 0.19 3.20
CA LEU A 73 -15.55 -0.74 3.81
C LEU A 73 -15.94 -1.86 2.83
N VAL A 74 -16.20 -1.54 1.55
CA VAL A 74 -16.51 -2.55 0.52
C VAL A 74 -15.29 -3.44 0.24
N LEU A 75 -14.11 -2.85 0.13
CA LEU A 75 -12.85 -3.62 -0.01
C LEU A 75 -12.63 -4.52 1.21
N GLY A 76 -12.85 -3.99 2.42
CA GLY A 76 -12.71 -4.73 3.66
C GLY A 76 -13.67 -5.92 3.79
N GLU A 77 -14.91 -5.81 3.33
CA GLU A 77 -15.84 -6.94 3.25
C GLU A 77 -15.32 -8.02 2.28
N THR A 78 -14.83 -7.61 1.12
CA THR A 78 -14.27 -8.52 0.11
C THR A 78 -13.03 -9.25 0.65
N VAL A 79 -12.06 -8.50 1.18
CA VAL A 79 -10.83 -9.07 1.76
C VAL A 79 -11.14 -9.96 2.96
N GLY A 80 -12.03 -9.52 3.86
CA GLY A 80 -12.45 -10.33 5.01
C GLY A 80 -13.07 -11.66 4.61
N SER A 81 -13.86 -11.69 3.54
CA SER A 81 -14.43 -12.93 2.99
C SER A 81 -13.33 -13.86 2.43
N ILE A 82 -12.35 -13.30 1.73
CA ILE A 82 -11.20 -14.06 1.19
C ILE A 82 -10.38 -14.64 2.34
N CYS A 83 -10.04 -13.84 3.35
CA CYS A 83 -9.28 -14.31 4.51
C CYS A 83 -10.01 -15.45 5.25
N LYS A 84 -11.33 -15.36 5.40
CA LYS A 84 -12.16 -16.42 6.02
C LYS A 84 -12.17 -17.71 5.19
N SER A 85 -12.00 -17.65 3.88
CA SER A 85 -11.88 -18.84 3.04
C SER A 85 -10.51 -19.53 3.14
N GLY A 86 -9.55 -18.91 3.84
CA GLY A 86 -8.17 -19.39 3.96
C GLY A 86 -7.30 -19.12 2.74
N GLU A 87 -7.79 -18.31 1.80
CA GLU A 87 -7.03 -17.93 0.61
C GLU A 87 -6.33 -16.58 0.81
N LEU A 88 -5.26 -16.37 0.05
CA LEU A 88 -4.54 -15.10 -0.01
C LEU A 88 -5.30 -14.11 -0.92
N ALA A 89 -5.41 -12.85 -0.52
CA ALA A 89 -5.97 -11.79 -1.35
C ALA A 89 -4.83 -11.04 -2.08
N LEU A 90 -4.84 -11.06 -3.42
CA LEU A 90 -4.01 -10.17 -4.24
C LEU A 90 -4.88 -8.99 -4.69
N VAL A 91 -4.67 -7.84 -4.06
CA VAL A 91 -5.39 -6.59 -4.38
C VAL A 91 -4.55 -5.77 -5.34
N ILE A 92 -5.04 -5.61 -6.55
CA ILE A 92 -4.45 -4.72 -7.55
C ILE A 92 -5.20 -3.40 -7.50
N GLY A 93 -4.55 -2.42 -6.97
CA GLY A 93 -5.10 -1.08 -6.80
C GLY A 93 -4.58 -0.12 -7.85
N GLY A 94 -4.90 0.94 -7.64
CA GLY A 94 -5.19 2.30 -7.39
C GLY A 94 -4.12 2.93 -6.48
N ASP A 95 -4.58 3.71 -5.60
CA ASP A 95 -3.73 4.47 -4.67
C ASP A 95 -3.57 3.78 -3.30
N CYS A 96 -2.63 4.27 -2.48
CA CYS A 96 -2.24 3.65 -1.22
C CYS A 96 -3.32 3.69 -0.14
N SER A 97 -4.35 4.55 -0.24
CA SER A 97 -5.47 4.54 0.71
C SER A 97 -6.18 3.18 0.80
N LEU A 98 -6.07 2.33 -0.24
CA LEU A 98 -6.58 0.96 -0.25
C LEU A 98 -5.99 0.06 0.84
N LEU A 99 -4.82 0.41 1.39
CA LEU A 99 -4.25 -0.28 2.55
C LEU A 99 -5.24 -0.32 3.72
N LEU A 100 -5.95 0.78 3.95
CA LEU A 100 -6.91 0.87 5.07
C LEU A 100 -8.03 -0.16 4.92
N GLY A 101 -8.66 -0.23 3.75
CA GLY A 101 -9.70 -1.20 3.45
C GLY A 101 -9.21 -2.65 3.54
N ALA A 102 -8.02 -2.91 3.02
CA ALA A 102 -7.38 -4.23 3.10
C ALA A 102 -7.15 -4.66 4.56
N LEU A 103 -6.62 -3.77 5.39
CA LEU A 103 -6.41 -4.02 6.82
C LEU A 103 -7.73 -4.16 7.59
N VAL A 104 -8.77 -3.38 7.26
CA VAL A 104 -10.12 -3.55 7.86
C VAL A 104 -10.62 -4.97 7.61
N GLY A 105 -10.43 -5.51 6.40
CA GLY A 105 -10.80 -6.88 6.08
C GLY A 105 -9.95 -7.91 6.81
N ALA A 106 -8.63 -7.73 6.81
CA ALA A 106 -7.68 -8.62 7.47
C ALA A 106 -7.94 -8.70 8.99
N ARG A 107 -8.29 -7.58 9.63
CA ARG A 107 -8.60 -7.47 11.06
C ARG A 107 -9.86 -8.22 11.50
N GLN A 108 -10.71 -8.65 10.57
CA GLN A 108 -11.88 -9.50 10.92
C GLN A 108 -11.47 -10.87 11.47
N GLY A 109 -10.26 -11.34 11.16
CA GLY A 109 -9.69 -12.59 11.68
C GLY A 109 -8.85 -12.43 12.95
N GLY A 110 -8.62 -11.22 13.43
CA GLY A 110 -7.78 -10.92 14.59
C GLY A 110 -6.78 -9.80 14.36
N LEU A 111 -5.77 -9.70 15.21
CA LEU A 111 -4.67 -8.75 15.06
C LEU A 111 -3.78 -9.15 13.87
N VAL A 112 -3.21 -8.15 13.20
CA VAL A 112 -2.33 -8.36 12.05
C VAL A 112 -1.05 -7.55 12.20
N SER A 113 0.03 -8.03 11.59
CA SER A 113 1.27 -7.29 11.37
C SER A 113 1.30 -6.71 9.95
N LEU A 114 2.12 -5.69 9.69
CA LEU A 114 2.23 -5.04 8.39
C LEU A 114 3.68 -5.02 7.91
N VAL A 115 3.88 -5.47 6.68
CA VAL A 115 5.11 -5.24 5.91
C VAL A 115 4.77 -4.15 4.89
N HIS A 116 5.22 -2.92 5.15
CA HIS A 116 4.99 -1.74 4.34
C HIS A 116 6.22 -1.48 3.47
N ILE A 117 6.10 -1.68 2.17
CA ILE A 117 7.19 -1.54 1.18
C ILE A 117 6.81 -0.39 0.26
N ASP A 118 7.50 0.74 0.42
CA ASP A 118 7.12 2.02 -0.17
C ASP A 118 8.33 2.94 -0.30
N GLY A 119 8.38 3.74 -1.33
CA GLY A 119 9.41 4.75 -1.51
C GLY A 119 9.24 5.98 -0.62
N HIS A 120 8.11 6.05 0.09
CA HIS A 120 7.78 7.10 1.07
C HIS A 120 7.45 6.47 2.42
N SER A 121 7.47 7.27 3.48
CA SER A 121 7.07 6.79 4.81
C SER A 121 5.57 6.77 5.00
N ASP A 122 4.85 7.58 4.21
CA ASP A 122 3.40 7.82 4.28
C ASP A 122 2.89 8.10 5.72
N PHE A 123 3.78 8.78 6.48
CA PHE A 123 3.60 9.07 7.90
C PHE A 123 3.11 10.50 8.18
N ARG A 124 2.47 11.12 7.20
CA ARG A 124 1.87 12.44 7.36
C ARG A 124 0.60 12.37 8.20
N HIS A 125 0.51 13.18 9.26
CA HIS A 125 -0.66 13.22 10.14
C HIS A 125 -0.81 14.59 10.85
N PRO A 126 -1.97 14.91 11.46
CA PRO A 126 -2.21 16.22 12.08
C PRO A 126 -1.21 16.63 13.18
N GLY A 127 -0.38 15.73 13.67
CA GLY A 127 0.69 16.02 14.62
C GLY A 127 1.95 16.61 13.97
N ASN A 128 2.17 16.41 12.66
CA ASN A 128 3.36 16.85 11.95
C ASN A 128 3.08 17.81 10.78
N TYR A 129 1.81 18.12 10.47
CA TYR A 129 1.44 19.19 9.54
C TYR A 129 0.16 19.88 9.99
N ASP A 130 -0.11 21.09 9.46
CA ASP A 130 -1.35 21.83 9.71
C ASP A 130 -2.46 21.40 8.71
N PRO A 131 -3.44 20.58 9.15
CA PRO A 131 -4.54 20.15 8.27
C PRO A 131 -5.48 21.30 7.89
N ALA A 132 -5.45 22.44 8.60
CA ALA A 132 -6.25 23.61 8.22
C ALA A 132 -5.66 24.33 6.99
N ALA A 133 -4.33 24.29 6.84
CA ALA A 133 -3.63 24.93 5.74
C ALA A 133 -3.67 24.11 4.43
N VAL A 134 -3.75 22.77 4.52
CA VAL A 134 -3.63 21.89 3.36
C VAL A 134 -4.75 20.85 3.33
N LEU A 135 -5.40 20.70 2.18
CA LEU A 135 -6.29 19.57 1.90
C LEU A 135 -5.43 18.38 1.43
N SER A 136 -5.21 17.42 2.31
CA SER A 136 -4.29 16.31 2.07
C SER A 136 -4.91 15.14 1.33
N GLY A 137 -4.10 14.44 0.53
CA GLY A 137 -4.41 13.12 0.01
C GLY A 137 -4.07 12.03 1.03
N ALA A 138 -4.94 11.03 1.16
CA ALA A 138 -4.74 9.94 2.11
C ALA A 138 -3.64 8.95 1.67
N ALA A 139 -3.21 8.98 0.42
CA ALA A 139 -2.14 8.11 -0.07
C ALA A 139 -0.82 8.38 0.68
N GLY A 140 -0.44 9.65 0.86
CA GLY A 140 0.75 9.99 1.68
C GLY A 140 0.49 9.99 3.20
N MET A 141 -0.52 9.27 3.66
CA MET A 141 -0.92 9.20 5.07
C MET A 141 -1.28 7.77 5.50
N ASP A 142 -1.19 6.81 4.62
CA ASP A 142 -1.81 5.49 4.82
C ASP A 142 -1.19 4.75 6.01
N LEU A 143 0.13 4.81 6.21
CA LEU A 143 0.80 4.22 7.36
C LEU A 143 0.42 4.94 8.66
N ALA A 144 0.36 6.27 8.66
CA ALA A 144 -0.07 7.04 9.82
C ALA A 144 -1.53 6.70 10.20
N LEU A 145 -2.43 6.64 9.21
CA LEU A 145 -3.84 6.28 9.40
C LEU A 145 -3.99 4.83 9.88
N ALA A 146 -3.24 3.88 9.30
CA ALA A 146 -3.26 2.48 9.69
C ALA A 146 -2.82 2.28 11.15
N THR A 147 -1.87 3.10 11.62
CA THR A 147 -1.38 3.10 13.02
C THR A 147 -2.18 4.01 13.95
N GLY A 148 -3.31 4.54 13.49
CA GLY A 148 -4.28 5.29 14.31
C GLY A 148 -4.01 6.79 14.42
N ARG A 149 -3.14 7.34 13.58
CA ARG A 149 -2.79 8.78 13.53
C ARG A 149 -3.55 9.45 12.40
N GLY A 150 -4.52 10.30 12.72
CA GLY A 150 -5.33 11.02 11.72
C GLY A 150 -6.74 11.29 12.18
N GLU A 151 -7.59 11.64 11.22
CA GLU A 151 -9.01 11.90 11.48
C GLU A 151 -9.75 10.60 11.87
N PRO A 152 -10.68 10.64 12.85
CA PRO A 152 -11.52 9.49 13.21
C PRO A 152 -12.25 8.87 12.02
N LEU A 153 -12.51 9.64 10.98
CA LEU A 153 -13.13 9.18 9.73
C LEU A 153 -12.36 8.02 9.11
N LEU A 154 -11.01 8.01 9.18
CA LEU A 154 -10.16 6.99 8.57
C LEU A 154 -9.28 6.22 9.58
N THR A 155 -9.43 6.48 10.88
CA THR A 155 -8.72 5.75 11.94
C THR A 155 -9.65 4.89 12.81
N VAL A 156 -10.97 5.17 12.82
CA VAL A 156 -11.95 4.41 13.59
C VAL A 156 -12.86 3.62 12.67
N TRP A 157 -12.79 2.30 12.71
CA TRP A 157 -13.48 1.41 11.79
C TRP A 157 -14.51 0.52 12.50
N PRO A 158 -15.66 0.22 11.87
CA PRO A 158 -16.67 -0.66 12.46
C PRO A 158 -16.09 -2.05 12.78
N GLY A 159 -16.33 -2.52 14.01
CA GLY A 159 -15.87 -3.85 14.43
C GLY A 159 -14.37 -3.97 14.72
N VAL A 160 -13.61 -2.88 14.59
CA VAL A 160 -12.18 -2.84 14.90
C VAL A 160 -11.96 -2.01 16.17
N SER A 161 -11.28 -2.58 17.16
CA SER A 161 -10.85 -1.88 18.36
C SER A 161 -9.39 -1.43 18.23
N GLY A 162 -9.12 -0.17 18.52
CA GLY A 162 -7.78 0.43 18.39
C GLY A 162 -7.37 0.67 16.92
N PRO A 163 -6.07 0.86 16.67
CA PRO A 163 -5.53 1.03 15.32
C PRO A 163 -5.69 -0.24 14.49
N LEU A 164 -5.60 -0.12 13.16
CA LEU A 164 -5.60 -1.28 12.26
C LEU A 164 -4.37 -2.16 12.48
N VAL A 165 -3.23 -1.55 12.77
CA VAL A 165 -1.99 -2.23 13.13
C VAL A 165 -1.27 -1.46 14.24
N SER A 166 -0.67 -2.16 15.22
CA SER A 166 0.16 -1.54 16.26
C SER A 166 1.56 -1.26 15.74
N ASP A 167 2.18 -0.17 16.18
CA ASP A 167 3.52 0.27 15.73
C ASP A 167 4.56 -0.84 15.80
N GLU A 168 4.62 -1.59 16.91
CA GLU A 168 5.58 -2.68 17.14
C GLU A 168 5.45 -3.84 16.16
N ASN A 169 4.33 -3.94 15.44
CA ASN A 169 4.03 -4.99 14.47
C ASN A 169 4.13 -4.49 13.02
N VAL A 170 4.80 -3.35 12.81
CA VAL A 170 5.04 -2.76 11.50
C VAL A 170 6.51 -2.74 11.18
N ILE A 171 6.86 -3.10 9.94
CA ILE A 171 8.14 -2.75 9.32
C ILE A 171 7.87 -1.93 8.07
N GLN A 172 8.44 -0.71 8.02
CA GLN A 172 8.44 0.16 6.85
C GLN A 172 9.78 0.03 6.12
N ILE A 173 9.75 -0.14 4.80
CA ILE A 173 10.92 -0.46 3.99
C ILE A 173 10.95 0.40 2.73
N GLY A 174 12.07 1.08 2.49
CA GLY A 174 12.39 1.67 1.19
C GLY A 174 12.15 3.16 1.06
N GLU A 175 11.64 3.83 2.10
CA GLU A 175 11.43 5.27 2.07
C GLU A 175 12.75 6.01 1.79
N ARG A 176 12.67 7.14 1.10
CA ARG A 176 13.82 7.97 0.73
C ARG A 176 13.76 9.40 1.25
N GLU A 177 12.70 9.73 1.98
CA GLU A 177 12.37 11.08 2.44
C GLU A 177 13.17 11.49 3.68
N SER A 178 13.58 10.56 4.54
CA SER A 178 14.25 10.85 5.81
C SER A 178 15.55 11.65 5.65
N HIS A 179 16.16 11.63 4.48
CA HIS A 179 17.34 12.42 4.14
C HIS A 179 17.04 13.77 3.50
N ASP A 180 15.76 14.10 3.24
CA ASP A 180 15.31 15.38 2.70
C ASP A 180 14.51 16.16 3.76
N PRO A 181 15.06 17.24 4.34
CA PRO A 181 14.40 17.97 5.42
C PRO A 181 13.09 18.65 5.01
N ASP A 182 12.82 18.81 3.71
CA ASP A 182 11.60 19.42 3.21
C ASP A 182 10.44 18.41 3.09
N PHE A 183 10.75 17.11 3.09
CA PHE A 183 9.77 16.02 2.91
C PHE A 183 9.76 15.00 4.04
N ALA A 184 10.77 15.00 4.92
CA ALA A 184 10.87 14.04 6.01
C ALA A 184 9.74 14.20 7.04
N TRP A 185 9.29 13.05 7.57
CA TRP A 185 8.40 12.96 8.73
C TRP A 185 9.17 12.34 9.91
N PRO A 186 10.06 13.11 10.58
CA PRO A 186 11.05 12.55 11.49
C PRO A 186 10.44 11.93 12.75
N ASP A 187 9.22 12.27 13.10
CA ASP A 187 8.50 11.74 14.25
C ASP A 187 8.10 10.26 14.12
N ILE A 188 8.21 9.67 12.94
CA ILE A 188 8.12 8.19 12.80
C ILE A 188 9.22 7.49 13.60
N ALA A 189 10.38 8.11 13.77
CA ALA A 189 11.48 7.59 14.57
C ALA A 189 11.18 7.53 16.08
N ASP A 190 10.16 8.29 16.54
CA ASP A 190 9.71 8.27 17.93
C ASP A 190 8.70 7.14 18.21
N THR A 191 8.42 6.31 17.20
CA THR A 191 7.49 5.18 17.29
C THR A 191 8.21 3.85 17.46
N ALA A 192 7.46 2.78 17.68
CA ALA A 192 8.00 1.40 17.68
C ALA A 192 8.01 0.75 16.28
N ILE A 193 7.67 1.52 15.22
CA ILE A 193 7.76 1.05 13.82
C ILE A 193 9.21 0.76 13.48
N GLU A 194 9.49 -0.44 13.00
CA GLU A 194 10.80 -0.77 12.45
C GLU A 194 10.97 -0.10 11.09
N GLN A 195 12.05 0.65 10.92
CA GLN A 195 12.33 1.39 9.68
C GLN A 195 13.59 0.85 9.02
N VAL A 196 13.53 0.66 7.72
CA VAL A 196 14.67 0.35 6.85
C VAL A 196 14.58 1.25 5.64
N ASP A 197 15.19 2.43 5.73
CA ASP A 197 15.22 3.37 4.61
C ASP A 197 15.90 2.77 3.37
N ILE A 198 15.77 3.43 2.22
CA ILE A 198 16.31 2.94 0.96
C ILE A 198 17.85 2.83 1.00
N PHE A 199 18.53 3.73 1.73
CA PHE A 199 19.99 3.76 1.81
C PHE A 199 20.53 2.63 2.68
N GLU A 200 19.79 2.23 3.72
CA GLU A 200 20.06 1.04 4.50
C GLU A 200 19.73 -0.23 3.71
N ALA A 201 18.55 -0.30 3.07
CA ALA A 201 18.13 -1.44 2.27
C ALA A 201 19.11 -1.77 1.14
N GLN A 202 19.75 -0.78 0.54
CA GLN A 202 20.76 -0.99 -0.50
C GLN A 202 22.11 -1.53 0.04
N LYS A 203 22.38 -1.38 1.33
CA LYS A 203 23.63 -1.87 1.97
C LYS A 203 23.51 -3.30 2.46
N ILE A 204 22.30 -3.76 2.74
CA ILE A 204 22.04 -5.14 3.16
C ILE A 204 21.58 -5.98 1.97
N ASP A 205 21.93 -7.26 1.96
CA ASP A 205 21.43 -8.16 0.93
C ASP A 205 19.96 -8.54 1.20
N PRO A 206 19.23 -9.06 0.19
CA PRO A 206 17.84 -9.45 0.38
C PRO A 206 17.60 -10.48 1.48
N SER A 207 18.60 -11.32 1.79
CA SER A 207 18.52 -12.32 2.88
C SER A 207 18.54 -11.63 4.23
N GLY A 208 19.42 -10.64 4.42
CA GLY A 208 19.50 -9.84 5.64
C GLY A 208 18.22 -9.04 5.88
N LEU A 209 17.64 -8.42 4.82
CA LEU A 209 16.36 -7.74 4.94
C LEU A 209 15.21 -8.72 5.23
N SER A 210 15.18 -9.88 4.58
CA SER A 210 14.18 -10.92 4.86
C SER A 210 14.25 -11.39 6.31
N GLN A 211 15.46 -11.52 6.89
CA GLN A 211 15.62 -11.85 8.30
C GLN A 211 15.05 -10.74 9.19
N ARG A 212 15.30 -9.49 8.89
CA ARG A 212 14.78 -8.34 9.65
C ARG A 212 13.25 -8.27 9.62
N ILE A 213 12.66 -8.50 8.45
CA ILE A 213 11.19 -8.64 8.32
C ILE A 213 10.70 -9.79 9.21
N HIS A 214 11.36 -10.94 9.14
CA HIS A 214 11.00 -12.10 9.95
C HIS A 214 11.05 -11.81 11.44
N ASP A 215 12.08 -11.10 11.92
CA ASP A 215 12.25 -10.74 13.34
C ASP A 215 11.08 -9.84 13.82
N VAL A 216 10.62 -8.89 13.00
CA VAL A 216 9.43 -8.09 13.31
C VAL A 216 8.17 -8.97 13.36
N LEU A 217 7.98 -9.85 12.38
CA LEU A 217 6.83 -10.75 12.35
C LEU A 217 6.84 -11.78 13.48
N LEU A 218 8.00 -12.06 14.09
CA LEU A 218 8.14 -12.92 15.27
C LEU A 218 7.83 -12.21 16.59
N ARG A 219 7.68 -10.88 16.62
CA ARG A 219 7.18 -10.16 17.80
C ARG A 219 5.76 -10.61 18.19
N ALA A 220 4.98 -11.05 17.18
CA ALA A 220 3.65 -11.61 17.35
C ALA A 220 3.47 -12.86 16.46
N PRO A 221 4.05 -14.00 16.82
CA PRO A 221 4.16 -15.18 15.95
C PRO A 221 2.81 -15.84 15.63
N GLU A 222 1.79 -15.62 16.47
CA GLU A 222 0.42 -16.10 16.27
C GLU A 222 -0.41 -15.20 15.34
N GLN A 223 0.04 -13.96 15.07
CA GLN A 223 -0.65 -13.05 14.17
C GLN A 223 -0.35 -13.38 12.71
N SER A 224 -1.35 -13.18 11.87
CA SER A 224 -1.18 -13.09 10.42
C SER A 224 -0.59 -11.74 10.05
N PHE A 225 -0.19 -11.55 8.78
CA PHE A 225 0.31 -10.28 8.31
C PHE A 225 -0.23 -9.92 6.94
N TRP A 226 -0.20 -8.62 6.64
CA TRP A 226 -0.50 -8.03 5.34
C TRP A 226 0.77 -7.43 4.73
N ILE A 227 0.86 -7.42 3.41
CA ILE A 227 1.93 -6.74 2.67
C ILE A 227 1.30 -5.54 1.94
N HIS A 228 1.85 -4.36 2.15
CA HIS A 228 1.63 -3.22 1.27
C HIS A 228 2.83 -3.11 0.35
N PHE A 229 2.60 -3.04 -0.94
CA PHE A 229 3.62 -2.90 -1.96
C PHE A 229 3.27 -1.73 -2.88
N ASP A 230 3.80 -0.56 -2.53
CA ASP A 230 3.83 0.57 -3.43
C ASP A 230 4.95 0.37 -4.45
N VAL A 231 4.59 0.46 -5.74
CA VAL A 231 5.57 0.21 -6.81
C VAL A 231 6.58 1.35 -6.98
N ASP A 232 6.36 2.49 -6.35
CA ASP A 232 7.27 3.63 -6.39
C ASP A 232 8.52 3.43 -5.51
N VAL A 233 8.54 2.38 -4.67
CA VAL A 233 9.77 1.93 -4.00
C VAL A 233 10.87 1.56 -5.00
N MET A 234 10.48 1.24 -6.23
CA MET A 234 11.44 1.02 -7.31
C MET A 234 12.07 2.33 -7.76
N ASP A 235 13.32 2.22 -8.23
CA ASP A 235 14.03 3.39 -8.80
C ASP A 235 13.25 3.99 -9.98
N GLN A 236 13.17 5.32 -10.05
CA GLN A 236 12.44 6.04 -11.11
C GLN A 236 12.91 5.72 -12.54
N VAL A 237 14.14 5.23 -12.73
CA VAL A 237 14.61 4.75 -14.03
C VAL A 237 13.87 3.48 -14.45
N ILE A 238 13.41 2.68 -13.48
CA ILE A 238 12.68 1.43 -13.68
C ILE A 238 11.18 1.68 -13.69
N MET A 239 10.68 2.47 -12.73
CA MET A 239 9.26 2.73 -12.48
C MET A 239 8.95 4.24 -12.46
N PRO A 240 9.05 4.93 -13.60
CA PRO A 240 8.68 6.36 -13.69
C PRO A 240 7.16 6.59 -13.72
N ALA A 241 6.35 5.55 -13.91
CA ALA A 241 4.90 5.64 -14.08
C ALA A 241 4.16 5.58 -12.73
N VAL A 242 4.50 6.51 -11.86
CA VAL A 242 3.93 6.71 -10.52
C VAL A 242 3.73 8.22 -10.30
N ASP A 243 3.00 8.64 -9.27
CA ASP A 243 2.79 10.06 -8.98
C ASP A 243 4.05 10.75 -8.44
N CYS A 244 4.81 10.12 -7.55
CA CYS A 244 6.03 10.64 -6.92
C CYS A 244 7.26 9.76 -7.23
N PRO A 245 7.78 9.76 -8.46
CA PRO A 245 8.94 8.96 -8.81
C PRO A 245 10.21 9.47 -8.13
N GLY A 246 11.07 8.57 -7.64
CA GLY A 246 12.31 8.94 -6.94
C GLY A 246 13.46 7.96 -7.14
N SER A 247 14.66 8.42 -6.75
CA SER A 247 15.89 7.63 -6.68
C SER A 247 16.68 8.01 -5.42
N PRO A 248 17.42 7.07 -4.82
CA PRO A 248 17.56 5.67 -5.23
C PRO A 248 16.29 4.85 -4.94
N GLY A 249 16.18 3.65 -5.54
CA GLY A 249 15.08 2.73 -5.32
C GLY A 249 15.52 1.27 -5.39
N LEU A 250 14.61 0.35 -5.06
CA LEU A 250 14.85 -1.09 -5.12
C LEU A 250 14.74 -1.62 -6.55
N SER A 251 15.49 -2.66 -6.86
CA SER A 251 15.37 -3.36 -8.13
C SER A 251 14.27 -4.42 -8.09
N PRO A 252 13.63 -4.78 -9.24
CA PRO A 252 12.68 -5.88 -9.31
C PRO A 252 13.23 -7.20 -8.75
N ARG A 253 14.51 -7.48 -9.02
CA ARG A 253 15.17 -8.70 -8.49
C ARG A 253 15.24 -8.71 -6.97
N TYR A 254 15.55 -7.58 -6.36
CA TYR A 254 15.61 -7.44 -4.91
C TYR A 254 14.20 -7.65 -4.30
N LEU A 255 13.18 -7.00 -4.89
CA LEU A 255 11.79 -7.14 -4.48
C LEU A 255 11.28 -8.58 -4.58
N ILE A 256 11.56 -9.27 -5.68
CA ILE A 256 11.20 -10.69 -5.83
C ILE A 256 11.80 -11.53 -4.69
N GLN A 257 13.06 -11.27 -4.32
CA GLN A 257 13.74 -12.05 -3.29
C GLN A 257 13.14 -11.83 -1.89
N ILE A 258 12.72 -10.62 -1.54
CA ILE A 258 12.08 -10.35 -0.24
C ILE A 258 10.59 -10.71 -0.21
N LEU A 259 9.87 -10.55 -1.33
CA LEU A 259 8.44 -10.87 -1.41
C LEU A 259 8.16 -12.38 -1.46
N SER A 260 9.03 -13.16 -2.13
CA SER A 260 8.80 -14.60 -2.35
C SER A 260 8.56 -15.39 -1.05
N PRO A 261 9.40 -15.30 0.00
CA PRO A 261 9.14 -15.99 1.26
C PRO A 261 7.88 -15.48 1.97
N LEU A 262 7.52 -14.21 1.79
CA LEU A 262 6.36 -13.60 2.43
C LEU A 262 5.06 -14.13 1.83
N VAL A 263 4.89 -14.06 0.49
CA VAL A 263 3.64 -14.46 -0.18
C VAL A 263 3.41 -15.98 -0.15
N SER A 264 4.46 -16.78 0.09
CA SER A 264 4.35 -18.23 0.29
C SER A 264 4.02 -18.63 1.73
N SER A 265 4.13 -17.70 2.68
CA SER A 265 3.83 -17.96 4.09
C SER A 265 2.33 -18.21 4.32
N THR A 266 2.00 -19.20 5.13
CA THR A 266 0.60 -19.45 5.54
C THR A 266 0.03 -18.35 6.42
N ARG A 267 0.87 -17.51 7.01
CA ARG A 267 0.48 -16.33 7.79
C ARG A 267 0.18 -15.10 6.94
N CYS A 268 0.59 -15.08 5.66
CA CYS A 268 0.28 -13.98 4.74
C CYS A 268 -1.19 -14.02 4.36
N LEU A 269 -1.95 -12.99 4.72
CA LEU A 269 -3.37 -12.86 4.35
C LEU A 269 -3.54 -12.26 2.96
N GLY A 270 -2.62 -11.41 2.54
CA GLY A 270 -2.69 -10.78 1.23
C GLY A 270 -1.62 -9.71 1.01
N ILE A 271 -1.71 -9.13 -0.17
CA ILE A 271 -0.85 -8.05 -0.63
C ILE A 271 -1.69 -7.02 -1.40
N THR A 272 -1.50 -5.73 -1.11
CA THR A 272 -1.91 -4.61 -1.97
C THR A 272 -0.76 -4.19 -2.86
N LEU A 273 -1.02 -4.00 -4.17
CA LEU A 273 -0.10 -3.39 -5.13
C LEU A 273 -0.72 -2.08 -5.60
N THR A 274 0.00 -0.96 -5.44
CA THR A 274 -0.55 0.41 -5.58
C THR A 274 0.34 1.34 -6.41
N ILE A 275 -0.19 2.52 -6.74
CA ILE A 275 0.46 3.72 -7.31
C ILE A 275 0.87 3.61 -8.78
N TYR A 276 0.79 2.46 -9.43
CA TYR A 276 1.02 2.43 -10.87
C TYR A 276 0.01 3.31 -11.62
N ASP A 277 0.51 4.24 -12.41
CA ASP A 277 -0.31 5.15 -13.25
C ASP A 277 -0.08 4.86 -14.75
N PRO A 278 -1.02 4.17 -15.42
CA PRO A 278 -0.89 3.85 -16.84
C PRO A 278 -0.83 5.08 -17.76
N ASP A 279 -1.37 6.23 -17.34
CA ASP A 279 -1.31 7.46 -18.13
C ASP A 279 0.13 7.97 -18.28
N ARG A 280 1.04 7.51 -17.41
CA ARG A 280 2.47 7.81 -17.41
C ARG A 280 3.34 6.70 -18.03
N ASP A 281 2.71 5.62 -18.52
CA ASP A 281 3.39 4.46 -19.14
C ASP A 281 2.97 4.25 -20.61
N PRO A 282 3.25 5.19 -21.51
CA PRO A 282 2.78 5.11 -22.90
C PRO A 282 3.35 3.92 -23.68
N THR A 283 4.36 3.25 -23.16
CA THR A 283 4.99 2.08 -23.78
C THR A 283 4.60 0.74 -23.13
N GLY A 284 3.90 0.75 -21.99
CA GLY A 284 3.58 -0.44 -21.20
C GLY A 284 4.78 -1.10 -20.53
N ARG A 285 5.94 -0.41 -20.45
CA ARG A 285 7.17 -0.96 -19.90
C ARG A 285 7.07 -1.14 -18.39
N CYS A 286 6.43 -0.21 -17.69
CA CYS A 286 6.23 -0.30 -16.25
C CYS A 286 5.24 -1.41 -15.92
N ALA A 287 4.12 -1.51 -16.69
CA ALA A 287 3.19 -2.63 -16.58
C ALA A 287 3.90 -3.97 -16.77
N ALA A 288 4.74 -4.10 -17.80
CA ALA A 288 5.51 -5.32 -18.04
C ALA A 288 6.43 -5.67 -16.87
N THR A 289 7.09 -4.68 -16.26
CA THR A 289 7.95 -4.88 -15.08
C THR A 289 7.14 -5.43 -13.90
N ILE A 290 5.96 -4.85 -13.62
CA ILE A 290 5.06 -5.34 -12.57
C ILE A 290 4.61 -6.78 -12.84
N ILE A 291 4.21 -7.08 -14.08
CA ILE A 291 3.80 -8.43 -14.50
C ILE A 291 4.96 -9.43 -14.33
N ASP A 292 6.19 -9.05 -14.66
CA ASP A 292 7.35 -9.93 -14.50
C ASP A 292 7.67 -10.22 -13.04
N ILE A 293 7.48 -9.26 -12.12
CA ILE A 293 7.56 -9.49 -10.68
C ILE A 293 6.48 -10.49 -10.25
N LEU A 294 5.20 -10.19 -10.54
CA LEU A 294 4.07 -11.00 -10.07
C LEU A 294 4.08 -12.43 -10.63
N ARG A 295 4.57 -12.62 -11.86
CA ARG A 295 4.66 -13.92 -12.53
C ARG A 295 5.52 -14.93 -11.78
N VAL A 296 6.58 -14.48 -11.13
CA VAL A 296 7.57 -15.36 -10.47
C VAL A 296 7.33 -15.51 -8.97
N LEU A 297 6.44 -14.71 -8.40
CA LEU A 297 6.09 -14.82 -6.99
C LEU A 297 5.29 -16.11 -6.73
N PRO A 298 5.70 -16.92 -5.72
CA PRO A 298 5.07 -18.21 -5.39
C PRO A 298 3.82 -18.00 -4.52
N PHE A 299 2.80 -17.33 -5.05
CA PHE A 299 1.53 -17.18 -4.36
C PHE A 299 0.91 -18.53 -4.01
N ARG A 300 0.45 -18.69 -2.77
CA ARG A 300 -0.20 -19.91 -2.27
C ARG A 300 -1.69 -19.97 -2.58
#